data_b836b4ddca5005e439b8ba8a06391875
#
_entry.id   b836b4ddca5005e439b8ba8a06391875
#
_cell.length_a   1.000
_cell.length_b   1.000
_cell.length_c   1.000
_cell.angle_alpha   90.00
_cell.angle_beta   90.00
_cell.angle_gamma   90.00
#
_symmetry.space_group_name_H-M   'P 1'
#
loop_
_entity.id
_entity.type
_entity.pdbx_description
1 polymer ?
#
loop_
_entity_poly.entity_id
_entity_poly.type
_entity_poly.pdbx_seq_one_letter_code
_entity_poly.pdbx_strand_id
1 'polypeptide(L)'
;MFCLKSLEIFGSKAELASLPEGKLLINTINAHSYNTARKDSLFAEALTNGDVLLPDGVSIVMACKWIKAKSLPKERIAGWDLFAFEMEKLERESEELRTKSEESKIVMFMGSSQKVLDLIVKRAAEVYPHLKVVTYSPPYKPEFSDEDNKAIIDAINAANPDLLWIGMTAPKQEKWTYSHWNELNIHCHVGTIGAVFDFFAGTVERAPIWWQEHGLEWLYRLIKEPKR
;
A
#
# COMPACT_ATOMS: atom_id res chain seq x y z
N MET A 1 3.00 -23.34 8.29
CA MET A 1 3.87 -22.40 9.06
C MET A 1 4.35 -21.32 8.08
N PHE A 2 4.16 -20.04 8.41
CA PHE A 2 4.61 -18.92 7.57
C PHE A 2 6.14 -18.92 7.44
N CYS A 3 6.64 -19.04 6.23
CA CYS A 3 8.07 -19.25 5.98
C CYS A 3 8.52 -18.43 4.75
N LEU A 4 9.50 -17.56 4.94
CA LEU A 4 10.05 -16.72 3.89
C LEU A 4 10.53 -17.51 2.65
N LYS A 5 11.03 -18.74 2.90
CA LYS A 5 11.58 -19.59 1.84
C LYS A 5 10.55 -20.00 0.78
N SER A 6 9.27 -20.07 1.15
CA SER A 6 8.17 -20.51 0.27
C SER A 6 7.31 -19.39 -0.28
N LEU A 7 7.51 -18.15 0.18
CA LEU A 7 6.71 -17.01 -0.28
C LEU A 7 7.02 -16.66 -1.75
N GLU A 8 5.98 -16.26 -2.46
CA GLU A 8 6.11 -15.61 -3.76
C GLU A 8 6.28 -14.11 -3.54
N ILE A 9 7.48 -13.61 -3.82
CA ILE A 9 7.85 -12.21 -3.61
C ILE A 9 8.21 -11.61 -4.96
N PHE A 10 7.71 -10.41 -5.20
CA PHE A 10 7.89 -9.67 -6.44
C PHE A 10 9.36 -9.36 -6.72
N GLY A 11 9.77 -9.43 -8.01
CA GLY A 11 11.19 -9.50 -8.37
C GLY A 11 11.90 -8.15 -8.47
N SER A 12 11.31 -7.18 -9.16
CA SER A 12 11.96 -5.89 -9.44
C SER A 12 10.95 -4.77 -9.73
N LYS A 13 11.38 -3.51 -9.59
CA LYS A 13 10.54 -2.32 -9.89
C LYS A 13 10.09 -2.29 -11.37
N ALA A 14 10.93 -2.77 -12.27
CA ALA A 14 10.60 -2.82 -13.70
C ALA A 14 9.36 -3.69 -13.98
N GLU A 15 9.12 -4.71 -13.15
CA GLU A 15 7.97 -5.61 -13.28
C GLU A 15 6.65 -4.95 -12.85
N LEU A 16 6.66 -3.80 -12.14
CA LEU A 16 5.44 -3.05 -11.81
C LEU A 16 4.64 -2.68 -13.06
N ALA A 17 5.33 -2.38 -14.16
CA ALA A 17 4.70 -2.07 -15.44
C ALA A 17 3.99 -3.26 -16.10
N SER A 18 4.24 -4.48 -15.63
CA SER A 18 3.64 -5.72 -16.13
C SER A 18 2.56 -6.29 -15.21
N LEU A 19 2.17 -5.57 -14.16
CA LEU A 19 1.05 -5.97 -13.32
C LEU A 19 -0.22 -6.06 -14.18
N PRO A 20 -0.97 -7.16 -14.08
CA PRO A 20 -2.22 -7.31 -14.84
C PRO A 20 -3.25 -6.28 -14.38
N GLU A 21 -4.10 -5.86 -15.29
CA GLU A 21 -5.23 -5.00 -14.93
C GLU A 21 -6.29 -5.75 -14.12
N GLY A 22 -7.12 -5.02 -13.41
CA GLY A 22 -8.22 -5.56 -12.64
C GLY A 22 -7.98 -5.53 -11.14
N LYS A 23 -8.70 -6.36 -10.42
CA LYS A 23 -8.70 -6.38 -8.95
C LYS A 23 -7.49 -7.16 -8.43
N LEU A 24 -6.50 -6.45 -7.89
CA LEU A 24 -5.29 -7.02 -7.30
C LEU A 24 -5.04 -6.50 -5.89
N LEU A 25 -4.78 -7.41 -4.95
CA LEU A 25 -4.32 -7.06 -3.60
C LEU A 25 -2.79 -7.04 -3.55
N ILE A 26 -2.22 -5.86 -3.36
CA ILE A 26 -0.79 -5.62 -3.31
C ILE A 26 -0.37 -5.29 -1.88
N ASN A 27 0.35 -6.21 -1.26
CA ASN A 27 0.90 -6.07 0.08
C ASN A 27 2.41 -5.84 0.05
N THR A 28 2.96 -5.36 1.17
CA THR A 28 4.41 -5.24 1.36
C THR A 28 4.90 -6.13 2.49
N ILE A 29 6.13 -6.65 2.38
CA ILE A 29 6.77 -7.42 3.44
C ILE A 29 8.13 -6.84 3.81
N ASN A 30 8.32 -6.59 5.10
CA ASN A 30 9.60 -6.24 5.70
C ASN A 30 9.91 -7.16 6.89
N ALA A 31 11.05 -6.98 7.56
CA ALA A 31 11.44 -7.83 8.69
C ALA A 31 10.43 -7.78 9.85
N HIS A 32 9.82 -6.62 10.12
CA HIS A 32 8.81 -6.47 11.16
C HIS A 32 7.54 -7.23 10.80
N SER A 33 6.99 -7.01 9.59
CA SER A 33 5.78 -7.72 9.14
C SER A 33 6.01 -9.24 9.03
N TYR A 34 7.19 -9.69 8.61
CA TYR A 34 7.55 -11.10 8.65
C TYR A 34 7.49 -11.70 10.07
N ASN A 35 8.10 -11.02 11.04
CA ASN A 35 8.09 -11.49 12.43
C ASN A 35 6.69 -11.45 13.07
N THR A 36 5.86 -10.48 12.70
CA THR A 36 4.47 -10.37 13.13
C THR A 36 3.62 -11.50 12.53
N ALA A 37 3.74 -11.76 11.23
CA ALA A 37 3.01 -12.81 10.53
C ALA A 37 3.35 -14.22 11.06
N ARG A 38 4.54 -14.44 11.60
CA ARG A 38 4.87 -15.71 12.27
C ARG A 38 4.06 -15.98 13.54
N LYS A 39 3.44 -14.96 14.12
CA LYS A 39 2.66 -15.00 15.35
C LYS A 39 1.16 -14.75 15.13
N ASP A 40 0.79 -14.24 13.99
CA ASP A 40 -0.60 -13.91 13.61
C ASP A 40 -0.94 -14.66 12.31
N SER A 41 -1.79 -15.71 12.43
CA SER A 41 -2.14 -16.57 11.31
C SER A 41 -2.92 -15.83 10.22
N LEU A 42 -3.86 -14.96 10.60
CA LEU A 42 -4.65 -14.20 9.65
C LEU A 42 -3.76 -13.21 8.86
N PHE A 43 -2.80 -12.59 9.53
CA PHE A 43 -1.84 -11.73 8.85
C PHE A 43 -0.95 -12.53 7.89
N ALA A 44 -0.51 -13.73 8.32
CA ALA A 44 0.25 -14.63 7.45
C ALA A 44 -0.55 -15.03 6.20
N GLU A 45 -1.83 -15.35 6.36
CA GLU A 45 -2.74 -15.65 5.25
C GLU A 45 -2.91 -14.46 4.32
N ALA A 46 -3.13 -13.26 4.85
CA ALA A 46 -3.27 -12.03 4.07
C ALA A 46 -2.02 -11.75 3.21
N LEU A 47 -0.81 -11.97 3.77
CA LEU A 47 0.44 -11.79 3.02
C LEU A 47 0.70 -12.91 2.00
N THR A 48 0.23 -14.14 2.27
CA THR A 48 0.47 -15.30 1.41
C THR A 48 -0.51 -15.36 0.23
N ASN A 49 -1.76 -14.99 0.47
CA ASN A 49 -2.86 -15.13 -0.47
C ASN A 49 -3.24 -13.80 -1.15
N GLY A 50 -2.54 -12.70 -0.85
CA GLY A 50 -2.59 -11.51 -1.70
C GLY A 50 -1.96 -11.79 -3.06
N ASP A 51 -2.35 -11.03 -4.08
CA ASP A 51 -1.93 -11.26 -5.46
C ASP A 51 -0.46 -10.89 -5.68
N VAL A 52 0.01 -9.84 -4.99
CA VAL A 52 1.38 -9.31 -5.09
C VAL A 52 1.95 -9.03 -3.72
N LEU A 53 3.16 -9.50 -3.47
CA LEU A 53 3.92 -9.24 -2.24
C LEU A 53 5.25 -8.55 -2.55
N LEU A 54 5.35 -7.27 -2.23
CA LEU A 54 6.52 -6.44 -2.52
C LEU A 54 7.56 -6.52 -1.40
N PRO A 55 8.86 -6.67 -1.72
CA PRO A 55 9.95 -6.71 -0.72
C PRO A 55 10.27 -5.31 -0.20
N ASP A 56 9.55 -4.83 0.84
CA ASP A 56 9.80 -3.52 1.47
C ASP A 56 10.87 -3.62 2.55
N GLY A 57 12.09 -3.84 2.13
CA GLY A 57 13.25 -3.85 3.02
C GLY A 57 14.40 -4.64 2.43
N VAL A 58 15.59 -4.04 2.45
CA VAL A 58 16.83 -4.70 2.00
C VAL A 58 17.07 -6.01 2.74
N SER A 59 16.67 -6.10 4.02
CA SER A 59 16.77 -7.32 4.83
C SER A 59 16.00 -8.50 4.26
N ILE A 60 14.83 -8.27 3.66
CA ILE A 60 14.05 -9.33 3.00
C ILE A 60 14.78 -9.81 1.74
N VAL A 61 15.26 -8.88 0.91
CA VAL A 61 16.03 -9.20 -0.32
C VAL A 61 17.25 -10.05 0.01
N MET A 62 18.04 -9.63 1.02
CA MET A 62 19.23 -10.36 1.47
C MET A 62 18.87 -11.72 2.06
N ALA A 63 17.85 -11.80 2.91
CA ALA A 63 17.41 -13.04 3.53
C ALA A 63 16.97 -14.06 2.46
N CYS A 64 16.16 -13.66 1.47
CA CYS A 64 15.74 -14.53 0.37
C CYS A 64 16.94 -15.13 -0.36
N LYS A 65 17.97 -14.31 -0.63
CA LYS A 65 19.21 -14.76 -1.28
C LYS A 65 19.97 -15.77 -0.39
N TRP A 66 20.13 -15.49 0.92
CA TRP A 66 20.89 -16.34 1.82
C TRP A 66 20.24 -17.71 2.06
N ILE A 67 18.90 -17.74 2.24
CA ILE A 67 18.18 -19.00 2.46
C ILE A 67 17.83 -19.73 1.16
N LYS A 68 18.22 -19.20 0.01
CA LYS A 68 17.85 -19.70 -1.32
C LYS A 68 16.34 -19.92 -1.41
N ALA A 69 15.59 -18.83 -1.21
CA ALA A 69 14.13 -18.82 -1.24
C ALA A 69 13.59 -19.12 -2.65
N LYS A 70 12.31 -19.48 -2.74
CA LYS A 70 11.61 -19.70 -4.01
C LYS A 70 11.68 -18.45 -4.90
N SER A 71 11.47 -17.28 -4.32
CA SER A 71 11.60 -16.00 -5.00
C SER A 71 12.91 -15.31 -4.61
N LEU A 72 13.62 -14.76 -5.57
CA LEU A 72 14.88 -14.04 -5.39
C LEU A 72 14.72 -12.59 -5.87
N PRO A 73 14.09 -11.71 -5.07
CA PRO A 73 13.94 -10.31 -5.45
C PRO A 73 15.31 -9.67 -5.67
N LYS A 74 15.42 -8.85 -6.73
CA LYS A 74 16.67 -8.21 -7.15
C LYS A 74 16.95 -6.95 -6.35
N GLU A 75 15.87 -6.29 -5.90
CA GLU A 75 15.93 -5.00 -5.23
C GLU A 75 14.78 -4.83 -4.23
N ARG A 76 14.90 -3.84 -3.37
CA ARG A 76 13.82 -3.39 -2.50
C ARG A 76 12.78 -2.62 -3.32
N ILE A 77 11.50 -2.90 -3.04
CA ILE A 77 10.35 -2.17 -3.59
C ILE A 77 9.50 -1.74 -2.40
N ALA A 78 9.61 -0.47 -2.01
CA ALA A 78 8.84 0.07 -0.88
C ALA A 78 7.41 0.41 -1.30
N GLY A 79 6.51 0.53 -0.32
CA GLY A 79 5.16 1.03 -0.58
C GLY A 79 5.13 2.39 -1.29
N TRP A 80 6.13 3.25 -1.05
CA TRP A 80 6.28 4.50 -1.80
C TRP A 80 6.61 4.30 -3.28
N ASP A 81 7.43 3.30 -3.61
CA ASP A 81 7.78 3.02 -5.02
C ASP A 81 6.54 2.57 -5.79
N LEU A 82 5.71 1.72 -5.17
CA LEU A 82 4.41 1.33 -5.72
C LEU A 82 3.48 2.55 -5.87
N PHE A 83 3.36 3.35 -4.80
CA PHE A 83 2.51 4.53 -4.79
C PHE A 83 2.87 5.50 -5.92
N ALA A 84 4.15 5.86 -6.04
CA ALA A 84 4.60 6.77 -7.08
C ALA A 84 4.31 6.22 -8.49
N PHE A 85 4.61 4.94 -8.71
CA PHE A 85 4.38 4.28 -10.00
C PHE A 85 2.90 4.28 -10.40
N GLU A 86 2.02 3.82 -9.51
CA GLU A 86 0.58 3.71 -9.79
C GLU A 86 -0.09 5.10 -9.93
N MET A 87 0.30 6.05 -9.09
CA MET A 87 -0.25 7.41 -9.18
C MET A 87 0.17 8.11 -10.48
N GLU A 88 1.44 7.99 -10.90
CA GLU A 88 1.91 8.55 -12.16
C GLU A 88 1.29 7.88 -13.38
N LYS A 89 1.06 6.56 -13.31
CA LYS A 89 0.35 5.81 -14.35
C LYS A 89 -1.08 6.31 -14.47
N LEU A 90 -1.81 6.36 -13.35
CA LEU A 90 -3.21 6.76 -13.31
C LEU A 90 -3.41 8.23 -13.74
N GLU A 91 -2.50 9.12 -13.34
CA GLU A 91 -2.51 10.53 -13.74
C GLU A 91 -2.43 10.68 -15.27
N ARG A 92 -1.51 9.96 -15.92
CA ARG A 92 -1.37 9.97 -17.39
C ARG A 92 -2.63 9.42 -18.09
N GLU A 93 -3.16 8.30 -17.58
CA GLU A 93 -4.40 7.73 -18.11
C GLU A 93 -5.58 8.69 -17.97
N SER A 94 -5.66 9.40 -16.84
CA SER A 94 -6.71 10.40 -16.58
C SER A 94 -6.56 11.62 -17.49
N GLU A 95 -5.34 12.13 -17.69
CA GLU A 95 -5.06 13.21 -18.61
C GLU A 95 -5.49 12.87 -20.05
N GLU A 96 -5.13 11.67 -20.53
CA GLU A 96 -5.54 11.18 -21.85
C GLU A 96 -7.06 11.01 -21.96
N LEU A 97 -7.73 10.54 -20.92
CA LEU A 97 -9.17 10.37 -20.89
C LEU A 97 -9.90 11.72 -20.96
N ARG A 98 -9.46 12.70 -20.20
CA ARG A 98 -10.03 14.06 -20.19
C ARG A 98 -9.96 14.76 -21.53
N THR A 99 -8.97 14.46 -22.36
CA THR A 99 -8.91 15.01 -23.74
C THR A 99 -10.02 14.46 -24.62
N LYS A 100 -10.65 13.33 -24.26
CA LYS A 100 -11.65 12.62 -25.07
C LYS A 100 -13.08 12.72 -24.53
N SER A 101 -13.26 12.74 -23.20
CA SER A 101 -14.59 12.57 -22.57
C SER A 101 -14.88 13.46 -21.36
N GLU A 102 -13.98 14.37 -20.96
CA GLU A 102 -14.06 15.16 -19.72
C GLU A 102 -14.12 14.33 -18.41
N GLU A 103 -14.02 13.01 -18.50
CA GLU A 103 -13.99 12.11 -17.34
C GLU A 103 -12.60 12.11 -16.69
N SER A 104 -12.53 11.78 -15.41
CA SER A 104 -11.28 11.67 -14.65
C SER A 104 -11.23 10.32 -13.95
N LYS A 105 -10.04 9.75 -13.87
CA LYS A 105 -9.79 8.56 -13.06
C LYS A 105 -9.93 8.88 -11.58
N ILE A 106 -10.43 7.90 -10.82
CA ILE A 106 -10.73 8.03 -9.39
C ILE A 106 -9.66 7.30 -8.59
N VAL A 107 -8.97 8.02 -7.71
CA VAL A 107 -8.14 7.41 -6.67
C VAL A 107 -8.80 7.56 -5.31
N MET A 108 -8.89 6.47 -4.55
CA MET A 108 -9.45 6.51 -3.21
C MET A 108 -8.39 6.24 -2.15
N PHE A 109 -8.39 7.08 -1.11
CA PHE A 109 -7.58 6.90 0.10
C PHE A 109 -8.50 6.52 1.27
N MET A 110 -8.40 5.30 1.74
CA MET A 110 -9.15 4.78 2.88
C MET A 110 -8.24 4.51 4.07
N GLY A 111 -8.54 5.10 5.21
CA GLY A 111 -7.73 4.97 6.42
C GLY A 111 -7.25 6.31 6.96
N SER A 112 -6.32 6.27 7.91
CA SER A 112 -5.74 7.46 8.54
C SER A 112 -6.77 8.40 9.19
N SER A 113 -6.33 9.55 9.68
CA SER A 113 -7.21 10.58 10.23
C SER A 113 -7.72 11.53 9.15
N GLN A 114 -8.89 12.16 9.37
CA GLN A 114 -9.44 13.15 8.45
C GLN A 114 -8.43 14.27 8.15
N LYS A 115 -7.70 14.72 9.17
CA LYS A 115 -6.66 15.75 9.00
C LYS A 115 -5.57 15.34 8.00
N VAL A 116 -5.13 14.10 8.04
CA VAL A 116 -4.12 13.58 7.08
C VAL A 116 -4.72 13.46 5.69
N LEU A 117 -5.95 12.98 5.59
CA LEU A 117 -6.67 12.87 4.31
C LEU A 117 -6.89 14.24 3.65
N ASP A 118 -7.23 15.28 4.41
CA ASP A 118 -7.39 16.64 3.90
C ASP A 118 -6.07 17.18 3.30
N LEU A 119 -4.93 16.87 3.93
CA LEU A 119 -3.61 17.20 3.40
C LEU A 119 -3.27 16.40 2.14
N ILE A 120 -3.65 15.12 2.09
CA ILE A 120 -3.51 14.28 0.89
C ILE A 120 -4.29 14.88 -0.28
N VAL A 121 -5.57 15.24 -0.06
CA VAL A 121 -6.42 15.86 -1.10
C VAL A 121 -5.78 17.13 -1.64
N LYS A 122 -5.32 18.02 -0.74
CA LYS A 122 -4.65 19.25 -1.14
C LYS A 122 -3.41 18.98 -1.98
N ARG A 123 -2.53 18.08 -1.51
CA ARG A 123 -1.30 17.76 -2.23
C ARG A 123 -1.55 17.03 -3.54
N ALA A 124 -2.54 16.15 -3.59
CA ALA A 124 -2.91 15.47 -4.82
C ALA A 124 -3.41 16.44 -5.88
N ALA A 125 -4.19 17.46 -5.50
CA ALA A 125 -4.61 18.50 -6.44
C ALA A 125 -3.45 19.32 -7.03
N GLU A 126 -2.33 19.43 -6.32
CA GLU A 126 -1.11 20.11 -6.78
C GLU A 126 -0.24 19.20 -7.68
N VAL A 127 -0.13 17.88 -7.34
CA VAL A 127 0.81 16.95 -7.97
C VAL A 127 0.15 16.10 -9.06
N TYR A 128 -1.12 15.77 -8.88
CA TYR A 128 -1.92 14.92 -9.77
C TYR A 128 -3.26 15.59 -10.12
N PRO A 129 -3.23 16.73 -10.84
CA PRO A 129 -4.40 17.60 -11.06
C PRO A 129 -5.50 16.98 -11.94
N HIS A 130 -5.21 15.88 -12.63
CA HIS A 130 -6.19 15.21 -13.48
C HIS A 130 -6.95 14.09 -12.76
N LEU A 131 -6.53 13.73 -11.53
CA LEU A 131 -7.21 12.69 -10.73
C LEU A 131 -8.35 13.27 -9.89
N LYS A 132 -9.43 12.50 -9.81
CA LYS A 132 -10.48 12.72 -8.81
C LYS A 132 -10.13 11.97 -7.54
N VAL A 133 -9.87 12.68 -6.45
CA VAL A 133 -9.52 12.09 -5.16
C VAL A 133 -10.76 11.91 -4.30
N VAL A 134 -10.97 10.68 -3.81
CA VAL A 134 -12.01 10.33 -2.83
C VAL A 134 -11.34 9.85 -1.56
N THR A 135 -11.88 10.21 -0.41
CA THR A 135 -11.29 9.82 0.88
C THR A 135 -12.33 9.27 1.83
N TYR A 136 -11.90 8.35 2.69
CA TYR A 136 -12.71 7.83 3.78
C TYR A 136 -11.86 7.61 5.03
N SER A 137 -12.21 8.27 6.14
CA SER A 137 -11.57 8.11 7.44
C SER A 137 -12.43 7.21 8.33
N PRO A 138 -12.07 5.94 8.54
CA PRO A 138 -12.80 5.07 9.44
C PRO A 138 -12.58 5.47 10.90
N PRO A 139 -13.46 5.07 11.84
CA PRO A 139 -13.26 5.36 13.25
C PRO A 139 -11.94 4.75 13.78
N TYR A 140 -11.25 5.49 14.65
CA TYR A 140 -10.00 5.02 15.24
C TYR A 140 -10.27 4.02 16.36
N LYS A 141 -10.30 2.74 16.02
CA LYS A 141 -10.56 1.60 16.91
C LYS A 141 -9.58 0.47 16.64
N PRO A 142 -9.22 -0.36 17.65
CA PRO A 142 -8.41 -1.57 17.41
C PRO A 142 -9.07 -2.53 16.43
N GLU A 143 -10.38 -2.77 16.59
CA GLU A 143 -11.22 -3.61 15.74
C GLU A 143 -12.46 -2.85 15.31
N PHE A 144 -12.92 -3.09 14.10
CA PHE A 144 -14.15 -2.51 13.57
C PHE A 144 -15.35 -3.39 13.93
N SER A 145 -16.50 -2.76 14.24
CA SER A 145 -17.76 -3.46 14.33
C SER A 145 -18.30 -3.84 12.93
N ASP A 146 -19.34 -4.66 12.88
CA ASP A 146 -19.96 -5.02 11.60
C ASP A 146 -20.53 -3.78 10.88
N GLU A 147 -21.05 -2.81 11.64
CA GLU A 147 -21.54 -1.54 11.09
C GLU A 147 -20.39 -0.69 10.53
N ASP A 148 -19.24 -0.63 11.24
CA ASP A 148 -18.06 0.06 10.74
C ASP A 148 -17.54 -0.60 9.44
N ASN A 149 -17.46 -1.93 9.44
CA ASN A 149 -17.02 -2.71 8.27
C ASN A 149 -17.95 -2.45 7.08
N LYS A 150 -19.27 -2.54 7.32
CA LYS A 150 -20.27 -2.26 6.29
C LYS A 150 -20.14 -0.85 5.73
N ALA A 151 -19.98 0.16 6.58
CA ALA A 151 -19.82 1.55 6.15
C ALA A 151 -18.55 1.77 5.30
N ILE A 152 -17.44 1.11 5.65
CA ILE A 152 -16.20 1.18 4.88
C ILE A 152 -16.38 0.51 3.51
N ILE A 153 -16.96 -0.69 3.49
CA ILE A 153 -17.21 -1.45 2.25
C ILE A 153 -18.17 -0.69 1.33
N ASP A 154 -19.28 -0.18 1.87
CA ASP A 154 -20.25 0.60 1.11
C ASP A 154 -19.60 1.86 0.51
N ALA A 155 -18.74 2.56 1.27
CA ALA A 155 -18.03 3.74 0.78
C ALA A 155 -17.07 3.41 -0.35
N ILE A 156 -16.31 2.32 -0.26
CA ILE A 156 -15.40 1.87 -1.31
C ILE A 156 -16.18 1.47 -2.57
N ASN A 157 -17.22 0.66 -2.41
CA ASN A 157 -18.01 0.18 -3.53
C ASN A 157 -18.77 1.34 -4.23
N ALA A 158 -19.29 2.31 -3.46
CA ALA A 158 -19.93 3.50 -4.01
C ALA A 158 -18.96 4.43 -4.76
N ALA A 159 -17.72 4.55 -4.29
CA ALA A 159 -16.70 5.32 -4.96
C ALA A 159 -16.25 4.69 -6.29
N ASN A 160 -16.32 3.35 -6.40
CA ASN A 160 -15.86 2.57 -7.54
C ASN A 160 -14.52 3.06 -8.10
N PRO A 161 -13.44 3.05 -7.29
CA PRO A 161 -12.17 3.69 -7.66
C PRO A 161 -11.42 2.91 -8.74
N ASP A 162 -10.62 3.64 -9.53
CA ASP A 162 -9.62 3.06 -10.45
C ASP A 162 -8.31 2.70 -9.74
N LEU A 163 -8.11 3.18 -8.49
CA LEU A 163 -6.99 2.84 -7.62
C LEU A 163 -7.40 3.03 -6.15
N LEU A 164 -7.17 2.03 -5.31
CA LEU A 164 -7.51 2.08 -3.88
C LEU A 164 -6.26 1.96 -3.01
N TRP A 165 -6.03 2.98 -2.19
CA TRP A 165 -5.00 2.97 -1.15
C TRP A 165 -5.61 2.73 0.22
N ILE A 166 -5.09 1.75 0.95
CA ILE A 166 -5.50 1.44 2.32
C ILE A 166 -4.38 1.80 3.28
N GLY A 167 -4.64 2.81 4.11
CA GLY A 167 -3.68 3.42 5.03
C GLY A 167 -4.07 3.27 6.49
N MET A 168 -3.90 2.08 7.04
CA MET A 168 -3.99 1.80 8.46
C MET A 168 -2.65 1.25 8.95
N THR A 169 -2.49 1.06 10.25
CA THR A 169 -1.27 0.44 10.78
C THR A 169 -1.28 -1.06 10.50
N ALA A 170 -0.18 -1.61 9.99
CA ALA A 170 0.00 -3.05 9.88
C ALA A 170 -0.03 -3.71 11.29
N PRO A 171 -0.62 -4.89 11.45
CA PRO A 171 -1.20 -5.78 10.45
C PRO A 171 -2.70 -5.52 10.12
N LYS A 172 -3.30 -4.45 10.64
CA LYS A 172 -4.75 -4.20 10.54
C LYS A 172 -5.20 -4.02 9.09
N GLN A 173 -4.45 -3.24 8.29
CA GLN A 173 -4.79 -2.96 6.90
C GLN A 173 -4.81 -4.24 6.04
N GLU A 174 -3.79 -5.07 6.15
CA GLU A 174 -3.70 -6.31 5.38
C GLU A 174 -4.78 -7.30 5.78
N LYS A 175 -4.96 -7.49 7.10
CA LYS A 175 -6.00 -8.40 7.65
C LYS A 175 -7.39 -7.96 7.25
N TRP A 176 -7.71 -6.67 7.40
CA TRP A 176 -9.03 -6.13 7.06
C TRP A 176 -9.32 -6.31 5.57
N THR A 177 -8.38 -5.93 4.70
CA THR A 177 -8.55 -6.03 3.25
C THR A 177 -8.74 -7.48 2.81
N TYR A 178 -7.92 -8.39 3.36
CA TYR A 178 -8.01 -9.82 3.06
C TYR A 178 -9.35 -10.41 3.52
N SER A 179 -9.80 -10.09 4.75
CA SER A 179 -11.05 -10.62 5.29
C SER A 179 -12.29 -10.17 4.52
N HIS A 180 -12.28 -8.94 3.99
CA HIS A 180 -13.39 -8.36 3.25
C HIS A 180 -13.19 -8.34 1.73
N TRP A 181 -12.17 -9.06 1.23
CA TRP A 181 -11.81 -9.02 -0.19
C TRP A 181 -12.97 -9.30 -1.13
N ASN A 182 -13.78 -10.30 -0.80
CA ASN A 182 -14.93 -10.72 -1.65
C ASN A 182 -16.11 -9.74 -1.59
N GLU A 183 -16.17 -8.86 -0.59
CA GLU A 183 -17.21 -7.86 -0.42
C GLU A 183 -16.90 -6.54 -1.14
N LEU A 184 -15.63 -6.34 -1.51
CA LEU A 184 -15.20 -5.20 -2.30
C LEU A 184 -15.53 -5.46 -3.79
N ASN A 185 -16.57 -4.78 -4.29
CA ASN A 185 -16.99 -4.88 -5.69
C ASN A 185 -16.28 -3.80 -6.53
N ILE A 186 -14.98 -3.97 -6.72
CA ILE A 186 -14.08 -3.04 -7.43
C ILE A 186 -13.28 -3.79 -8.49
N HIS A 187 -12.72 -3.05 -9.44
CA HIS A 187 -11.92 -3.60 -10.55
C HIS A 187 -10.57 -2.88 -10.68
N CYS A 188 -9.90 -2.61 -9.56
CA CYS A 188 -8.68 -1.84 -9.52
C CYS A 188 -7.62 -2.46 -8.61
N HIS A 189 -6.39 -1.96 -8.69
CA HIS A 189 -5.35 -2.31 -7.75
C HIS A 189 -5.65 -1.75 -6.35
N VAL A 190 -5.36 -2.55 -5.34
CA VAL A 190 -5.52 -2.20 -3.92
C VAL A 190 -4.18 -2.35 -3.23
N GLY A 191 -3.59 -1.26 -2.77
CA GLY A 191 -2.31 -1.25 -2.06
C GLY A 191 -2.46 -0.96 -0.57
N THR A 192 -1.89 -1.83 0.28
CA THR A 192 -1.83 -1.64 1.73
C THR A 192 -0.54 -0.91 2.12
N ILE A 193 -0.58 0.42 2.19
CA ILE A 193 0.62 1.28 2.26
C ILE A 193 0.56 2.37 3.35
N GLY A 194 0.08 2.03 4.55
CA GLY A 194 -0.23 2.98 5.62
C GLY A 194 0.76 4.13 5.86
N ALA A 195 2.06 3.84 5.91
CA ALA A 195 3.08 4.86 6.16
C ALA A 195 3.21 5.89 5.01
N VAL A 196 2.80 5.54 3.80
CA VAL A 196 2.86 6.42 2.63
C VAL A 196 1.89 7.58 2.75
N PHE A 197 0.77 7.40 3.46
CA PHE A 197 -0.20 8.48 3.72
C PHE A 197 0.46 9.64 4.45
N ASP A 198 1.22 9.35 5.51
CA ASP A 198 1.94 10.37 6.28
C ASP A 198 3.02 11.07 5.45
N PHE A 199 3.74 10.32 4.61
CA PHE A 199 4.75 10.89 3.72
C PHE A 199 4.14 11.77 2.63
N PHE A 200 3.09 11.30 1.98
CA PHE A 200 2.43 12.06 0.92
C PHE A 200 1.71 13.29 1.48
N ALA A 201 1.10 13.18 2.66
CA ALA A 201 0.52 14.33 3.37
C ALA A 201 1.57 15.33 3.86
N GLY A 202 2.85 14.95 3.93
CA GLY A 202 3.92 15.79 4.45
C GLY A 202 3.92 15.93 5.99
N THR A 203 3.19 15.06 6.71
CA THR A 203 3.16 15.04 8.18
C THR A 203 4.39 14.36 8.78
N VAL A 204 5.04 13.50 8.00
CA VAL A 204 6.30 12.82 8.35
C VAL A 204 7.28 12.98 7.19
N GLU A 205 8.51 13.39 7.50
CA GLU A 205 9.58 13.46 6.52
C GLU A 205 10.15 12.06 6.25
N ARG A 206 10.32 11.73 4.97
CA ARG A 206 11.09 10.53 4.61
C ARG A 206 12.57 10.73 4.92
N ALA A 207 13.24 9.63 5.18
CA ALA A 207 14.70 9.67 5.31
C ALA A 207 15.33 10.31 4.06
N PRO A 208 16.42 11.09 4.20
CA PRO A 208 17.17 11.61 3.05
C PRO A 208 17.55 10.50 2.05
N ILE A 209 17.68 10.85 0.77
CA ILE A 209 17.89 9.88 -0.33
C ILE A 209 19.07 8.95 -0.03
N TRP A 210 20.17 9.46 0.49
CA TRP A 210 21.32 8.65 0.87
C TRP A 210 20.97 7.49 1.83
N TRP A 211 20.14 7.74 2.85
CA TRP A 211 19.70 6.70 3.80
C TRP A 211 18.79 5.67 3.12
N GLN A 212 17.97 6.12 2.17
CA GLN A 212 17.08 5.26 1.41
C GLN A 212 17.87 4.32 0.49
N GLU A 213 18.84 4.85 -0.26
CA GLU A 213 19.69 4.11 -1.21
C GLU A 213 20.57 3.06 -0.50
N HIS A 214 21.02 3.36 0.73
CA HIS A 214 21.83 2.43 1.53
C HIS A 214 20.99 1.48 2.39
N GLY A 215 19.64 1.50 2.26
CA GLY A 215 18.75 0.63 3.02
C GLY A 215 18.70 0.93 4.52
N LEU A 216 19.11 2.14 4.93
CA LEU A 216 19.20 2.59 6.32
C LEU A 216 18.01 3.46 6.74
N GLU A 217 16.93 3.51 5.95
CA GLU A 217 15.73 4.30 6.28
C GLU A 217 15.13 3.90 7.64
N TRP A 218 15.15 2.61 7.99
CA TRP A 218 14.71 2.12 9.30
C TRP A 218 15.53 2.70 10.46
N LEU A 219 16.86 2.86 10.28
CA LEU A 219 17.75 3.41 11.30
C LEU A 219 17.51 4.92 11.47
N TYR A 220 17.32 5.64 10.36
CA TYR A 220 16.94 7.06 10.40
C TYR A 220 15.65 7.27 11.19
N ARG A 221 14.63 6.44 10.95
CA ARG A 221 13.35 6.48 11.70
C ARG A 221 13.54 6.17 13.17
N LEU A 222 14.35 5.16 13.51
CA LEU A 222 14.63 4.83 14.90
C LEU A 222 15.29 6.00 15.65
N ILE A 223 16.15 6.76 14.98
CA ILE A 223 16.82 7.94 15.56
C ILE A 223 15.82 9.10 15.73
N LYS A 224 14.95 9.33 14.74
CA LYS A 224 14.00 10.45 14.74
C LYS A 224 12.74 10.19 15.58
N GLU A 225 12.27 8.95 15.63
CA GLU A 225 11.03 8.53 16.29
C GLU A 225 11.26 7.34 17.24
N PRO A 226 12.08 7.44 18.29
CA PRO A 226 12.49 6.30 19.12
C PRO A 226 11.34 5.67 19.94
N LYS A 227 10.16 6.32 20.00
CA LYS A 227 8.98 5.88 20.75
C LYS A 227 7.86 5.29 19.89
N ARG A 228 8.07 5.11 18.61
CA ARG A 228 7.05 4.56 17.70
C ARG A 228 7.18 3.06 17.48
#